data_7238b3060841c8f902c9472459106b19
#
_entry.id   7238b3060841c8f902c9472459106b19
#
_cell.length_a   1.000
_cell.length_b   1.000
_cell.length_c   1.000
_cell.angle_alpha   90.00
_cell.angle_beta   90.00
_cell.angle_gamma   90.00
#
_symmetry.space_group_name_H-M   'P 1'
#
loop_
_entity.id
_entity.type
_entity.pdbx_description
1 polymer ?
#
loop_
_entity_poly.entity_id
_entity_poly.type
_entity_poly.pdbx_seq_one_letter_code
_entity_poly.pdbx_strand_id
1 'polypeptide(L)'
;MTLRLPFPLVRLTVGMAFGLVSLAGCQSYLDNRYSASLPPAQGIQPLSGLAGSASIRRNPLGMPLIETSSFHDALFALGYVHATDRLSQMVSLRLTAQGRLAEMAGPGVLEIDRFMRTVNLRQSAELLYRESSPRMKKFFEVYARGVNAYLFRHRDRLPMDLAESGYRPEYWKPEDSVLVFCLLNFGLSVNLQEEIAALVMAQKVGSDKLAWLLPTYPDEPLPVEEAAKLQGLNLGGQIPGLAALERAAGQVAALNMLGVAASNNWAIAGSHTRGGKPILANDTHLPLSMPSYWNFVQIRAPKFQAAGVSIAGVPAVVAGFNGKLGWGMTMVMGDNQDLFLERIRREGSRLMYQADGKWLAARERHETFFIKGQRPVREIIYETRHGPLLNSALGERKHPIQPLQLGSGYGLALKTTQLEADKSLDAFFDLSRAQSVDEAFAATGRIGTSALNMVFADRQSIGWQVTGRFPNRREGLGLMPSPGWDGRYDWDGFADPMLHPYDQDPAQGWLGTANHRIAPRGYGMQLSSTWYAPERFERLAERAGRGKHDTRSTIAMQYDQ
;
A
#
# COMPACT_ATOMS: atom_id res chain seq x y z
N MET A 1 -29.76 39.73 62.91
CA MET A 1 -30.19 39.21 61.58
C MET A 1 -28.99 38.61 60.91
N THR A 2 -28.76 37.33 61.14
CA THR A 2 -27.56 36.58 60.66
C THR A 2 -27.96 35.82 59.39
N LEU A 3 -27.42 36.26 58.23
CA LEU A 3 -27.57 35.56 56.96
C LEU A 3 -26.77 34.24 57.00
N ARG A 4 -27.47 33.11 56.98
CA ARG A 4 -26.88 31.80 56.70
C ARG A 4 -26.91 31.60 55.18
N LEU A 5 -25.73 31.57 54.54
CA LEU A 5 -25.57 31.15 53.17
C LEU A 5 -25.76 29.60 53.06
N PRO A 6 -26.41 29.08 52.04
CA PRO A 6 -26.70 27.66 51.94
C PRO A 6 -25.45 26.89 51.53
N PHE A 7 -25.11 25.87 52.33
CA PHE A 7 -23.96 24.97 52.24
C PHE A 7 -23.78 24.18 50.93
N PRO A 8 -24.77 24.00 50.02
CA PRO A 8 -24.57 23.23 48.82
C PRO A 8 -23.83 23.94 47.66
N LEU A 9 -23.88 25.28 47.59
CA LEU A 9 -23.20 26.03 46.53
C LEU A 9 -21.66 26.04 46.63
N VAL A 10 -21.14 26.04 47.87
CA VAL A 10 -19.67 26.02 48.11
C VAL A 10 -19.04 24.69 47.74
N ARG A 11 -19.76 23.58 47.90
CA ARG A 11 -19.27 22.24 47.49
C ARG A 11 -19.24 22.07 45.99
N LEU A 12 -20.18 22.64 45.26
CA LEU A 12 -20.21 22.59 43.80
C LEU A 12 -19.10 23.42 43.15
N THR A 13 -18.84 24.61 43.67
CA THR A 13 -17.78 25.50 43.19
C THR A 13 -16.37 24.98 43.49
N VAL A 14 -16.16 24.34 44.65
CA VAL A 14 -14.89 23.70 45.01
C VAL A 14 -14.67 22.46 44.15
N GLY A 15 -15.70 21.63 43.87
CA GLY A 15 -15.62 20.49 43.01
C GLY A 15 -15.31 20.85 41.55
N MET A 16 -15.92 21.92 41.01
CA MET A 16 -15.60 22.43 39.69
C MET A 16 -14.19 23.02 39.60
N ALA A 17 -13.76 23.75 40.64
CA ALA A 17 -12.40 24.31 40.68
C ALA A 17 -11.34 23.18 40.73
N PHE A 18 -11.55 22.14 41.52
CA PHE A 18 -10.65 20.96 41.55
C PHE A 18 -10.68 20.18 40.21
N GLY A 19 -11.83 20.04 39.56
CA GLY A 19 -11.94 19.45 38.25
C GLY A 19 -11.20 20.23 37.16
N LEU A 20 -11.31 21.57 37.18
CA LEU A 20 -10.60 22.44 36.23
C LEU A 20 -9.08 22.48 36.49
N VAL A 21 -8.64 22.45 37.73
CA VAL A 21 -7.22 22.42 38.08
C VAL A 21 -6.60 21.08 37.73
N SER A 22 -7.32 19.96 37.91
CA SER A 22 -6.84 18.64 37.50
C SER A 22 -6.80 18.49 35.97
N LEU A 23 -7.78 19.03 35.24
CA LEU A 23 -7.78 19.07 33.78
C LEU A 23 -6.64 19.95 33.24
N ALA A 24 -6.42 21.13 33.81
CA ALA A 24 -5.32 22.02 33.44
C ALA A 24 -3.95 21.40 33.79
N GLY A 25 -3.84 20.67 34.90
CA GLY A 25 -2.65 19.92 35.29
C GLY A 25 -2.35 18.77 34.33
N CYS A 26 -3.36 18.01 33.92
CA CYS A 26 -3.22 16.96 32.91
C CYS A 26 -2.82 17.54 31.56
N GLN A 27 -3.44 18.63 31.13
CA GLN A 27 -3.09 19.31 29.88
C GLN A 27 -1.63 19.78 29.91
N SER A 28 -1.20 20.49 30.95
CA SER A 28 0.18 20.95 31.11
C SER A 28 1.19 19.80 31.18
N TYR A 29 0.82 18.68 31.81
CA TYR A 29 1.66 17.49 31.85
C TYR A 29 1.84 16.87 30.46
N LEU A 30 0.75 16.74 29.69
CA LEU A 30 0.77 16.22 28.32
C LEU A 30 1.57 17.15 27.41
N ASP A 31 1.32 18.47 27.47
CA ASP A 31 2.02 19.48 26.68
C ASP A 31 3.54 19.46 26.95
N ASN A 32 3.95 19.32 28.20
CA ASN A 32 5.36 19.19 28.57
C ASN A 32 5.98 17.89 28.06
N ARG A 33 5.27 16.77 28.12
CA ARG A 33 5.76 15.49 27.59
C ARG A 33 5.87 15.53 26.06
N TYR A 34 4.87 16.08 25.37
CA TYR A 34 4.92 16.27 23.92
C TYR A 34 6.09 17.17 23.52
N SER A 35 6.22 18.32 24.14
CA SER A 35 7.32 19.26 23.87
C SER A 35 8.70 18.65 24.12
N ALA A 36 8.85 17.83 25.16
CA ALA A 36 10.10 17.13 25.45
C ALA A 36 10.45 16.03 24.43
N SER A 37 9.45 15.46 23.75
CA SER A 37 9.65 14.44 22.71
C SER A 37 9.93 15.03 21.32
N LEU A 38 9.67 16.32 21.11
CA LEU A 38 9.89 16.98 19.82
C LEU A 38 11.40 17.11 19.53
N PRO A 39 11.82 16.85 18.29
CA PRO A 39 13.20 17.13 17.89
C PRO A 39 13.46 18.64 17.84
N PRO A 40 14.73 19.08 17.99
CA PRO A 40 15.07 20.50 17.86
C PRO A 40 14.64 21.06 16.50
N ALA A 41 13.89 22.15 16.51
CA ALA A 41 13.41 22.80 15.29
C ALA A 41 14.52 23.54 14.52
N GLN A 42 15.61 23.90 15.20
CA GLN A 42 16.74 24.67 14.64
C GLN A 42 18.07 24.23 15.24
N GLY A 43 19.16 24.57 14.57
CA GLY A 43 20.52 24.38 15.06
C GLY A 43 21.35 23.42 14.21
N ILE A 44 22.62 23.28 14.58
CA ILE A 44 23.56 22.38 13.93
C ILE A 44 23.63 21.08 14.71
N GLN A 45 23.44 19.98 14.00
CA GLN A 45 23.51 18.63 14.57
C GLN A 45 24.69 17.88 13.93
N PRO A 46 25.76 17.57 14.68
CA PRO A 46 26.83 16.74 14.16
C PRO A 46 26.34 15.30 14.03
N LEU A 47 26.33 14.75 12.83
CA LEU A 47 25.93 13.38 12.51
C LEU A 47 27.09 12.64 11.83
N SER A 48 27.42 11.48 12.34
CA SER A 48 28.34 10.55 11.65
C SER A 48 27.59 9.89 10.49
N GLY A 49 28.25 9.78 9.33
CA GLY A 49 27.68 9.10 8.16
C GLY A 49 27.39 10.01 6.96
N LEU A 50 27.43 11.33 7.12
CA LEU A 50 27.52 12.29 6.03
C LEU A 50 28.97 12.41 5.55
N ALA A 51 29.17 12.51 4.23
CA ALA A 51 30.47 12.85 3.64
C ALA A 51 30.70 14.37 3.64
N GLY A 52 29.65 15.15 3.56
CA GLY A 52 29.64 16.60 3.62
C GLY A 52 28.55 17.13 4.57
N SER A 53 28.12 18.37 4.35
CA SER A 53 27.01 18.97 5.10
C SER A 53 25.68 18.76 4.40
N ALA A 54 24.61 18.64 5.19
CA ALA A 54 23.24 18.69 4.73
C ALA A 54 22.52 19.88 5.38
N SER A 55 21.87 20.70 4.56
CA SER A 55 20.97 21.77 5.02
C SER A 55 19.52 21.31 4.88
N ILE A 56 18.76 21.41 5.96
CA ILE A 56 17.33 21.08 5.98
C ILE A 56 16.59 22.34 6.40
N ARG A 57 15.83 22.92 5.48
CA ARG A 57 14.98 24.09 5.72
C ARG A 57 13.52 23.70 5.55
N ARG A 58 12.63 24.27 6.33
CA ARG A 58 11.19 23.99 6.23
C ARG A 58 10.43 25.25 5.87
N ASN A 59 9.43 25.09 5.02
CA ASN A 59 8.47 26.16 4.75
C ASN A 59 7.44 26.29 5.90
N PRO A 60 6.53 27.28 5.87
CA PRO A 60 5.49 27.45 6.90
C PRO A 60 4.56 26.25 7.09
N LEU A 61 4.45 25.35 6.11
CA LEU A 61 3.69 24.10 6.18
C LEU A 61 4.53 22.92 6.70
N GLY A 62 5.77 23.15 7.12
CA GLY A 62 6.67 22.12 7.63
C GLY A 62 7.34 21.26 6.54
N MET A 63 7.09 21.51 5.25
CA MET A 63 7.68 20.73 4.16
C MET A 63 9.19 20.96 4.08
N PRO A 64 10.03 19.90 4.12
CA PRO A 64 11.48 20.04 4.11
C PRO A 64 12.04 20.28 2.71
N LEU A 65 13.00 21.19 2.62
CA LEU A 65 13.97 21.30 1.54
C LEU A 65 15.30 20.75 2.04
N ILE A 66 15.80 19.71 1.41
CA ILE A 66 17.06 19.04 1.69
C ILE A 66 18.08 19.49 0.63
N GLU A 67 19.15 20.16 1.04
CA GLU A 67 20.24 20.60 0.16
C GLU A 67 21.56 19.99 0.64
N THR A 68 22.27 19.32 -0.28
CA THR A 68 23.51 18.59 0.04
C THR A 68 24.54 18.71 -1.07
N SER A 69 25.79 18.39 -0.73
CA SER A 69 26.91 18.35 -1.68
C SER A 69 27.01 17.03 -2.47
N SER A 70 26.24 15.99 -2.09
CA SER A 70 26.20 14.71 -2.79
C SER A 70 24.81 14.08 -2.75
N PHE A 71 24.50 13.23 -3.73
CA PHE A 71 23.23 12.49 -3.73
C PHE A 71 23.16 11.48 -2.57
N HIS A 72 24.29 10.88 -2.16
CA HIS A 72 24.30 9.98 -1.01
C HIS A 72 23.95 10.72 0.29
N ASP A 73 24.50 11.93 0.48
CA ASP A 73 24.13 12.75 1.64
C ASP A 73 22.66 13.16 1.60
N ALA A 74 22.09 13.38 0.40
CA ALA A 74 20.66 13.64 0.26
C ALA A 74 19.80 12.45 0.69
N LEU A 75 20.17 11.23 0.33
CA LEU A 75 19.48 10.01 0.78
C LEU A 75 19.60 9.80 2.29
N PHE A 76 20.78 10.04 2.86
CA PHE A 76 20.99 10.01 4.30
C PHE A 76 20.08 11.03 5.00
N ALA A 77 20.10 12.28 4.52
CA ALA A 77 19.28 13.36 5.08
C ALA A 77 17.79 13.06 4.94
N LEU A 78 17.34 12.47 3.83
CA LEU A 78 15.95 12.04 3.65
C LEU A 78 15.55 10.99 4.70
N GLY A 79 16.40 9.99 4.93
CA GLY A 79 16.16 8.99 5.98
C GLY A 79 16.06 9.60 7.38
N TYR A 80 16.94 10.56 7.68
CA TYR A 80 16.91 11.30 8.94
C TYR A 80 15.64 12.14 9.07
N VAL A 81 15.21 12.84 8.02
CA VAL A 81 13.99 13.66 7.99
C VAL A 81 12.74 12.78 8.14
N HIS A 82 12.65 11.66 7.42
CA HIS A 82 11.54 10.73 7.57
C HIS A 82 11.42 10.21 9.01
N ALA A 83 12.54 9.84 9.63
CA ALA A 83 12.54 9.40 11.02
C ALA A 83 12.18 10.55 11.99
N THR A 84 12.67 11.78 11.72
CA THR A 84 12.32 12.96 12.52
C THR A 84 10.82 13.22 12.53
N ASP A 85 10.17 13.12 11.36
CA ASP A 85 8.79 13.52 11.17
C ASP A 85 7.79 12.39 11.39
N ARG A 86 8.19 11.13 11.17
CA ARG A 86 7.28 10.01 10.95
C ARG A 86 7.74 8.69 11.56
N LEU A 87 8.63 8.68 12.57
CA LEU A 87 9.18 7.44 13.12
C LEU A 87 8.11 6.44 13.54
N SER A 88 7.06 6.89 14.24
CA SER A 88 5.98 6.01 14.69
C SER A 88 5.24 5.36 13.51
N GLN A 89 4.97 6.14 12.46
CA GLN A 89 4.36 5.63 11.24
C GLN A 89 5.27 4.60 10.55
N MET A 90 6.58 4.90 10.43
CA MET A 90 7.55 3.98 9.85
C MET A 90 7.61 2.65 10.61
N VAL A 91 7.66 2.71 11.93
CA VAL A 91 7.68 1.52 12.80
C VAL A 91 6.40 0.71 12.65
N SER A 92 5.24 1.37 12.65
CA SER A 92 3.94 0.70 12.49
C SER A 92 3.81 0.04 11.12
N LEU A 93 4.19 0.72 10.03
CA LEU A 93 4.20 0.16 8.68
C LEU A 93 5.10 -1.08 8.58
N ARG A 94 6.31 -1.00 9.13
CA ARG A 94 7.24 -2.13 9.18
C ARG A 94 6.68 -3.31 9.96
N LEU A 95 6.19 -3.07 11.17
CA LEU A 95 5.64 -4.14 12.01
C LEU A 95 4.42 -4.80 11.38
N THR A 96 3.53 -4.01 10.77
CA THR A 96 2.40 -4.54 10.02
C THR A 96 2.86 -5.42 8.86
N ALA A 97 3.75 -4.91 8.01
CA ALA A 97 4.25 -5.67 6.86
C ALA A 97 5.00 -6.96 7.27
N GLN A 98 5.65 -6.96 8.44
CA GLN A 98 6.30 -8.13 9.00
C GLN A 98 5.33 -9.09 9.71
N GLY A 99 4.06 -8.71 9.95
CA GLY A 99 3.14 -9.45 10.82
C GLY A 99 3.68 -9.53 12.25
N ARG A 100 4.09 -8.39 12.82
CA ARG A 100 4.68 -8.23 14.15
C ARG A 100 4.01 -7.13 14.97
N LEU A 101 2.88 -6.63 14.53
CA LEU A 101 2.20 -5.51 15.20
C LEU A 101 1.78 -5.85 16.64
N ALA A 102 1.47 -7.12 16.92
CA ALA A 102 1.11 -7.61 18.26
C ALA A 102 2.26 -7.48 19.29
N GLU A 103 3.51 -7.38 18.85
CA GLU A 103 4.66 -7.10 19.74
C GLU A 103 4.54 -5.71 20.39
N MET A 104 3.94 -4.77 19.67
CA MET A 104 3.71 -3.39 20.13
C MET A 104 2.31 -3.20 20.73
N ALA A 105 1.26 -3.68 20.03
CA ALA A 105 -0.14 -3.37 20.30
C ALA A 105 -0.89 -4.48 21.08
N GLY A 106 -0.27 -5.64 21.31
CA GLY A 106 -0.88 -6.74 22.07
C GLY A 106 -1.81 -7.65 21.26
N PRO A 107 -2.61 -8.50 21.94
CA PRO A 107 -3.34 -9.59 21.28
C PRO A 107 -4.48 -9.12 20.36
N GLY A 108 -4.98 -7.90 20.51
CA GLY A 108 -6.09 -7.37 19.71
C GLY A 108 -5.81 -7.24 18.20
N VAL A 109 -4.53 -7.23 17.81
CA VAL A 109 -4.09 -7.11 16.40
C VAL A 109 -3.46 -8.40 15.86
N LEU A 110 -3.52 -9.50 16.60
CA LEU A 110 -2.88 -10.76 16.22
C LEU A 110 -3.44 -11.36 14.93
N GLU A 111 -4.72 -11.14 14.61
CA GLU A 111 -5.32 -11.58 13.35
C GLU A 111 -4.69 -10.86 12.15
N ILE A 112 -4.34 -9.58 12.31
CA ILE A 112 -3.59 -8.82 11.29
C ILE A 112 -2.22 -9.46 11.07
N ASP A 113 -1.49 -9.76 12.15
CA ASP A 113 -0.17 -10.38 12.05
C ASP A 113 -0.24 -11.75 11.38
N ARG A 114 -1.23 -12.55 11.70
CA ARG A 114 -1.48 -13.85 11.03
C ARG A 114 -1.69 -13.68 9.54
N PHE A 115 -2.56 -12.75 9.17
CA PHE A 115 -2.83 -12.45 7.76
C PHE A 115 -1.55 -12.00 7.03
N MET A 116 -0.83 -11.02 7.56
CA MET A 116 0.39 -10.51 6.96
C MET A 116 1.51 -11.56 6.88
N ARG A 117 1.64 -12.40 7.91
CA ARG A 117 2.56 -13.56 7.87
C ARG A 117 2.15 -14.58 6.81
N THR A 118 0.85 -14.81 6.65
CA THR A 118 0.33 -15.72 5.62
C THR A 118 0.64 -15.19 4.24
N VAL A 119 0.34 -13.94 3.94
CA VAL A 119 0.67 -13.26 2.66
C VAL A 119 2.19 -13.24 2.38
N ASN A 120 3.00 -13.12 3.44
CA ASN A 120 4.47 -13.22 3.40
C ASN A 120 5.17 -12.13 2.55
N LEU A 121 4.81 -10.87 2.77
CA LEU A 121 5.47 -9.74 2.10
C LEU A 121 6.98 -9.65 2.38
N ARG A 122 7.48 -10.31 3.43
CA ARG A 122 8.93 -10.43 3.67
C ARG A 122 9.63 -11.13 2.52
N GLN A 123 9.06 -12.22 2.01
CA GLN A 123 9.60 -12.93 0.85
C GLN A 123 9.60 -12.03 -0.40
N SER A 124 8.52 -11.27 -0.63
CA SER A 124 8.46 -10.30 -1.72
C SER A 124 9.58 -9.26 -1.61
N ALA A 125 9.78 -8.70 -0.41
CA ALA A 125 10.82 -7.71 -0.18
C ALA A 125 12.23 -8.28 -0.36
N GLU A 126 12.49 -9.49 0.12
CA GLU A 126 13.77 -10.19 -0.06
C GLU A 126 14.06 -10.46 -1.54
N LEU A 127 13.06 -10.88 -2.31
CA LEU A 127 13.19 -11.10 -3.76
C LEU A 127 13.53 -9.79 -4.49
N LEU A 128 12.76 -8.73 -4.27
CA LEU A 128 12.99 -7.43 -4.92
C LEU A 128 14.35 -6.82 -4.51
N TYR A 129 14.71 -6.90 -3.23
CA TYR A 129 16.00 -6.41 -2.78
C TYR A 129 17.17 -7.20 -3.39
N ARG A 130 17.05 -8.53 -3.46
CA ARG A 130 18.07 -9.39 -4.08
C ARG A 130 18.28 -9.04 -5.54
N GLU A 131 17.21 -8.81 -6.31
CA GLU A 131 17.26 -8.46 -7.73
C GLU A 131 17.65 -7.01 -8.01
N SER A 132 17.63 -6.15 -7.01
CA SER A 132 18.06 -4.76 -7.15
C SER A 132 19.53 -4.67 -7.52
N SER A 133 19.88 -3.66 -8.31
CA SER A 133 21.26 -3.36 -8.67
C SER A 133 22.12 -3.03 -7.42
N PRO A 134 23.45 -3.23 -7.49
CA PRO A 134 24.36 -2.81 -6.41
C PRO A 134 24.21 -1.32 -6.07
N ARG A 135 23.91 -0.48 -7.06
CA ARG A 135 23.62 0.94 -6.89
C ARG A 135 22.39 1.14 -5.98
N MET A 136 21.28 0.45 -6.24
CA MET A 136 20.05 0.56 -5.45
C MET A 136 20.24 0.02 -4.04
N LYS A 137 20.93 -1.11 -3.88
CA LYS A 137 21.26 -1.64 -2.55
C LYS A 137 22.02 -0.61 -1.73
N LYS A 138 22.99 0.07 -2.35
CA LYS A 138 23.75 1.14 -1.70
C LYS A 138 22.87 2.33 -1.29
N PHE A 139 21.89 2.69 -2.09
CA PHE A 139 20.96 3.77 -1.77
C PHE A 139 20.07 3.44 -0.57
N PHE A 140 19.54 2.22 -0.50
CA PHE A 140 18.80 1.75 0.66
C PHE A 140 19.67 1.70 1.94
N GLU A 141 20.93 1.26 1.84
CA GLU A 141 21.87 1.28 2.97
C GLU A 141 22.11 2.70 3.49
N VAL A 142 22.32 3.65 2.59
CA VAL A 142 22.58 5.05 2.96
C VAL A 142 21.35 5.67 3.61
N TYR A 143 20.17 5.45 3.06
CA TYR A 143 18.90 5.88 3.65
C TYR A 143 18.70 5.29 5.05
N ALA A 144 18.89 3.97 5.20
CA ALA A 144 18.76 3.29 6.48
C ALA A 144 19.73 3.85 7.54
N ARG A 145 20.96 4.22 7.15
CA ARG A 145 21.89 4.91 8.07
C ARG A 145 21.37 6.25 8.53
N GLY A 146 20.67 7.01 7.66
CA GLY A 146 20.03 8.28 8.04
C GLY A 146 18.91 8.07 9.07
N VAL A 147 18.04 7.08 8.87
CA VAL A 147 17.00 6.69 9.83
C VAL A 147 17.64 6.29 11.17
N ASN A 148 18.67 5.46 11.11
CA ASN A 148 19.36 4.96 12.30
C ASN A 148 20.15 6.05 13.05
N ALA A 149 20.64 7.06 12.36
CA ALA A 149 21.27 8.22 13.01
C ALA A 149 20.28 8.99 13.88
N TYR A 150 19.01 9.12 13.42
CA TYR A 150 17.95 9.68 14.25
C TYR A 150 17.62 8.76 15.43
N LEU A 151 17.36 7.47 15.19
CA LEU A 151 17.05 6.48 16.22
C LEU A 151 18.12 6.42 17.32
N PHE A 152 19.40 6.43 16.94
CA PHE A 152 20.51 6.38 17.89
C PHE A 152 20.52 7.60 18.81
N ARG A 153 20.30 8.81 18.27
CA ARG A 153 20.30 10.04 19.07
C ARG A 153 19.07 10.20 19.99
N HIS A 154 17.95 9.61 19.61
CA HIS A 154 16.66 9.82 20.28
C HIS A 154 16.14 8.56 20.99
N ARG A 155 17.02 7.59 21.30
CA ARG A 155 16.63 6.34 22.00
C ARG A 155 15.89 6.58 23.31
N ASP A 156 16.23 7.64 24.01
CA ASP A 156 15.64 8.00 25.30
C ASP A 156 14.55 9.07 25.18
N ARG A 157 14.27 9.51 23.95
CA ARG A 157 13.27 10.54 23.62
C ARG A 157 12.47 10.13 22.37
N LEU A 158 11.89 8.94 22.43
CA LEU A 158 11.03 8.48 21.34
C LEU A 158 9.78 9.35 21.23
N PRO A 159 9.15 9.42 20.02
CA PRO A 159 7.81 9.98 19.87
C PRO A 159 6.87 9.40 20.92
N MET A 160 5.94 10.23 21.42
CA MET A 160 5.14 9.90 22.59
C MET A 160 4.33 8.62 22.44
N ASP A 161 3.73 8.39 21.29
CA ASP A 161 2.97 7.19 20.95
C ASP A 161 3.82 5.91 21.01
N LEU A 162 5.06 5.94 20.53
CA LEU A 162 6.01 4.83 20.69
C LEU A 162 6.43 4.65 22.15
N ALA A 163 6.71 5.75 22.84
CA ALA A 163 7.10 5.70 24.26
C ALA A 163 5.99 5.11 25.12
N GLU A 164 4.72 5.48 24.88
CA GLU A 164 3.55 4.95 25.58
C GLU A 164 3.26 3.49 25.24
N SER A 165 3.53 3.07 23.99
CA SER A 165 3.43 1.67 23.63
C SER A 165 4.43 0.80 24.39
N GLY A 166 5.51 1.37 24.91
CA GLY A 166 6.63 0.63 25.53
C GLY A 166 7.48 -0.15 24.51
N TYR A 167 7.17 -0.04 23.23
CA TYR A 167 7.94 -0.69 22.18
C TYR A 167 9.23 0.08 21.89
N ARG A 168 10.35 -0.63 21.84
CA ARG A 168 11.65 -0.06 21.49
C ARG A 168 11.98 -0.42 20.05
N PRO A 169 11.98 0.54 19.10
CA PRO A 169 12.26 0.27 17.70
C PRO A 169 13.65 -0.33 17.49
N GLU A 170 13.71 -1.39 16.72
CA GLU A 170 14.95 -1.93 16.17
C GLU A 170 15.53 -0.95 15.13
N TYR A 171 16.82 -1.05 14.89
CA TYR A 171 17.44 -0.32 13.78
C TYR A 171 16.79 -0.68 12.45
N TRP A 172 16.69 0.32 11.59
CA TRP A 172 16.14 0.20 10.25
C TRP A 172 17.13 -0.52 9.33
N LYS A 173 16.66 -1.56 8.65
CA LYS A 173 17.44 -2.29 7.64
C LYS A 173 17.08 -1.80 6.24
N PRO A 174 17.98 -1.95 5.24
CA PRO A 174 17.67 -1.65 3.85
C PRO A 174 16.40 -2.35 3.37
N GLU A 175 16.22 -3.62 3.74
CA GLU A 175 15.07 -4.45 3.39
C GLU A 175 13.76 -3.95 4.01
N ASP A 176 13.80 -3.23 5.13
CA ASP A 176 12.60 -2.65 5.74
C ASP A 176 11.95 -1.60 4.82
N SER A 177 12.76 -0.85 4.06
CA SER A 177 12.25 0.11 3.07
C SER A 177 11.59 -0.60 1.88
N VAL A 178 12.16 -1.70 1.43
CA VAL A 178 11.55 -2.52 0.37
C VAL A 178 10.27 -3.19 0.87
N LEU A 179 10.25 -3.60 2.14
CA LEU A 179 9.07 -4.20 2.75
C LEU A 179 7.91 -3.20 2.85
N VAL A 180 8.19 -1.94 3.23
CA VAL A 180 7.17 -0.88 3.21
C VAL A 180 6.67 -0.64 1.79
N PHE A 181 7.54 -0.65 0.79
CA PHE A 181 7.15 -0.56 -0.61
C PHE A 181 6.23 -1.73 -1.03
N CYS A 182 6.56 -2.99 -0.66
CA CYS A 182 5.72 -4.16 -0.93
C CYS A 182 4.35 -4.05 -0.26
N LEU A 183 4.30 -3.55 0.99
CA LEU A 183 3.05 -3.38 1.71
C LEU A 183 2.11 -2.40 1.00
N LEU A 184 2.65 -1.28 0.52
CA LEU A 184 1.86 -0.29 -0.23
C LEU A 184 1.33 -0.88 -1.54
N ASN A 185 2.16 -1.62 -2.28
CA ASN A 185 1.73 -2.28 -3.51
C ASN A 185 0.67 -3.35 -3.26
N PHE A 186 0.78 -4.10 -2.16
CA PHE A 186 -0.26 -5.06 -1.76
C PHE A 186 -1.59 -4.35 -1.49
N GLY A 187 -1.55 -3.19 -0.83
CA GLY A 187 -2.73 -2.36 -0.59
C GLY A 187 -3.33 -1.72 -1.85
N LEU A 188 -2.56 -1.63 -2.95
CA LEU A 188 -3.06 -1.15 -4.25
C LEU A 188 -3.70 -2.25 -5.10
N SER A 189 -3.68 -3.52 -4.65
CA SER A 189 -4.35 -4.64 -5.31
C SER A 189 -5.65 -4.94 -4.58
N VAL A 190 -6.79 -4.67 -5.19
CA VAL A 190 -8.12 -4.76 -4.54
C VAL A 190 -8.87 -6.05 -4.87
N ASN A 191 -8.49 -6.79 -5.91
CA ASN A 191 -9.24 -7.95 -6.40
C ASN A 191 -9.30 -9.11 -5.38
N LEU A 192 -8.34 -9.28 -4.48
CA LEU A 192 -8.45 -10.22 -3.36
C LEU A 192 -9.73 -10.02 -2.55
N GLN A 193 -10.07 -8.78 -2.25
CA GLN A 193 -11.28 -8.45 -1.47
C GLN A 193 -12.55 -8.75 -2.26
N GLU A 194 -12.54 -8.46 -3.56
CA GLU A 194 -13.66 -8.73 -4.47
C GLU A 194 -13.92 -10.24 -4.60
N GLU A 195 -12.87 -11.05 -4.78
CA GLU A 195 -13.01 -12.50 -4.85
C GLU A 195 -13.51 -13.10 -3.52
N ILE A 196 -13.04 -12.59 -2.37
CA ILE A 196 -13.56 -13.00 -1.06
C ILE A 196 -15.03 -12.64 -0.94
N ALA A 197 -15.41 -11.42 -1.31
CA ALA A 197 -16.81 -10.98 -1.29
C ALA A 197 -17.68 -11.84 -2.20
N ALA A 198 -17.21 -12.17 -3.40
CA ALA A 198 -17.86 -13.05 -4.33
C ALA A 198 -18.09 -14.46 -3.75
N LEU A 199 -17.07 -15.01 -3.08
CA LEU A 199 -17.17 -16.31 -2.42
C LEU A 199 -18.17 -16.31 -1.27
N VAL A 200 -18.15 -15.28 -0.42
CA VAL A 200 -19.14 -15.08 0.66
C VAL A 200 -20.54 -14.97 0.09
N MET A 201 -20.71 -14.23 -0.99
CA MET A 201 -22.00 -14.05 -1.66
C MET A 201 -22.50 -15.35 -2.27
N ALA A 202 -21.63 -16.12 -2.93
CA ALA A 202 -21.95 -17.45 -3.45
C ALA A 202 -22.48 -18.40 -2.37
N GLN A 203 -21.90 -18.36 -1.18
CA GLN A 203 -22.39 -19.17 -0.05
C GLN A 203 -23.74 -18.72 0.48
N LYS A 204 -24.02 -17.40 0.51
CA LYS A 204 -25.26 -16.85 1.09
C LYS A 204 -26.45 -16.99 0.15
N VAL A 205 -26.28 -16.78 -1.15
CA VAL A 205 -27.38 -16.67 -2.12
C VAL A 205 -27.37 -17.71 -3.24
N GLY A 206 -26.29 -18.50 -3.34
CA GLY A 206 -26.07 -19.44 -4.41
C GLY A 206 -25.25 -18.85 -5.57
N SER A 207 -24.39 -19.67 -6.19
CA SER A 207 -23.53 -19.25 -7.29
C SER A 207 -24.28 -18.86 -8.56
N ASP A 208 -25.49 -19.40 -8.75
CA ASP A 208 -26.39 -19.10 -9.87
C ASP A 208 -26.82 -17.64 -9.95
N LYS A 209 -26.82 -16.92 -8.83
CA LYS A 209 -27.22 -15.51 -8.74
C LYS A 209 -26.07 -14.53 -8.88
N LEU A 210 -24.82 -14.99 -8.87
CA LEU A 210 -23.64 -14.13 -8.89
C LEU A 210 -23.52 -13.30 -10.18
N ALA A 211 -23.88 -13.88 -11.31
CA ALA A 211 -23.83 -13.18 -12.60
C ALA A 211 -24.68 -11.88 -12.60
N TRP A 212 -25.77 -11.90 -11.83
CA TRP A 212 -26.64 -10.73 -11.68
C TRP A 212 -26.20 -9.77 -10.58
N LEU A 213 -25.59 -10.30 -9.49
CA LEU A 213 -25.20 -9.51 -8.32
C LEU A 213 -23.84 -8.82 -8.45
N LEU A 214 -22.96 -9.36 -9.28
CA LEU A 214 -21.59 -8.89 -9.43
C LEU A 214 -21.30 -8.48 -10.89
N PRO A 215 -21.79 -7.32 -11.35
CA PRO A 215 -21.41 -6.81 -12.67
C PRO A 215 -19.91 -6.50 -12.68
N THR A 216 -19.25 -6.82 -13.79
CA THR A 216 -17.82 -6.54 -13.96
C THR A 216 -17.52 -5.07 -14.27
N TYR A 217 -18.53 -4.37 -14.81
CA TYR A 217 -18.50 -2.93 -15.07
C TYR A 217 -19.97 -2.47 -15.22
N PRO A 218 -20.29 -1.17 -15.11
CA PRO A 218 -21.65 -0.72 -15.36
C PRO A 218 -22.21 -1.31 -16.65
N ASP A 219 -23.37 -1.94 -16.57
CA ASP A 219 -24.07 -2.63 -17.66
C ASP A 219 -23.40 -3.90 -18.23
N GLU A 220 -22.37 -4.44 -17.55
CA GLU A 220 -21.75 -5.71 -17.92
C GLU A 220 -21.97 -6.77 -16.83
N PRO A 221 -22.77 -7.80 -17.09
CA PRO A 221 -22.93 -8.91 -16.17
C PRO A 221 -21.62 -9.69 -16.02
N LEU A 222 -21.45 -10.35 -14.87
CA LEU A 222 -20.37 -11.33 -14.72
C LEU A 222 -20.52 -12.43 -15.79
N PRO A 223 -19.46 -12.80 -16.52
CA PRO A 223 -19.52 -13.90 -17.47
C PRO A 223 -20.03 -15.19 -16.81
N VAL A 224 -20.90 -15.91 -17.52
CA VAL A 224 -21.53 -17.14 -16.98
C VAL A 224 -20.48 -18.19 -16.61
N GLU A 225 -19.41 -18.26 -17.38
CA GLU A 225 -18.28 -19.17 -17.15
C GLU A 225 -17.58 -18.90 -15.82
N GLU A 226 -17.50 -17.64 -15.41
CA GLU A 226 -16.91 -17.26 -14.13
C GLU A 226 -17.78 -17.71 -12.96
N ALA A 227 -19.10 -17.47 -13.03
CA ALA A 227 -20.05 -17.95 -12.02
C ALA A 227 -20.11 -19.49 -11.96
N ALA A 228 -19.97 -20.16 -13.11
CA ALA A 228 -20.00 -21.61 -13.21
C ALA A 228 -18.83 -22.31 -12.49
N LYS A 229 -17.70 -21.63 -12.25
CA LYS A 229 -16.56 -22.19 -11.50
C LYS A 229 -16.95 -22.70 -10.11
N LEU A 230 -17.89 -22.05 -9.45
CA LEU A 230 -18.37 -22.40 -8.11
C LEU A 230 -19.64 -23.26 -8.11
N GLN A 231 -20.20 -23.52 -9.31
CA GLN A 231 -21.43 -24.29 -9.43
C GLN A 231 -21.20 -25.77 -9.05
N GLY A 232 -22.12 -26.33 -8.28
CA GLY A 232 -22.02 -27.71 -7.81
C GLY A 232 -21.02 -27.94 -6.67
N LEU A 233 -20.28 -26.92 -6.23
CA LEU A 233 -19.44 -27.01 -5.04
C LEU A 233 -20.28 -26.79 -3.78
N ASN A 234 -20.19 -27.73 -2.83
CA ASN A 234 -20.77 -27.54 -1.52
C ASN A 234 -19.82 -26.70 -0.66
N LEU A 235 -19.96 -25.38 -0.76
CA LEU A 235 -19.10 -24.44 -0.04
C LEU A 235 -19.57 -24.19 1.41
N GLY A 236 -20.81 -24.58 1.74
CA GLY A 236 -21.41 -24.38 3.05
C GLY A 236 -20.67 -25.12 4.16
N GLY A 237 -20.03 -24.39 5.07
CA GLY A 237 -19.29 -24.93 6.21
C GLY A 237 -17.98 -25.65 5.88
N GLN A 238 -17.64 -25.82 4.60
CA GLN A 238 -16.42 -26.52 4.16
C GLN A 238 -15.21 -25.61 3.97
N ILE A 239 -15.38 -24.31 4.05
CA ILE A 239 -14.27 -23.32 4.06
C ILE A 239 -14.17 -22.76 5.48
N PRO A 240 -13.38 -23.42 6.35
CA PRO A 240 -13.19 -22.92 7.71
C PRO A 240 -12.61 -21.50 7.70
N GLY A 241 -13.24 -20.59 8.42
CA GLY A 241 -12.70 -19.27 8.63
C GLY A 241 -13.04 -18.22 7.58
N LEU A 242 -13.95 -18.48 6.64
CA LEU A 242 -14.33 -17.48 5.63
C LEU A 242 -14.84 -16.16 6.26
N ALA A 243 -15.67 -16.23 7.30
CA ALA A 243 -16.14 -15.05 8.03
C ALA A 243 -14.98 -14.34 8.79
N ALA A 244 -13.99 -15.10 9.24
CA ALA A 244 -12.79 -14.52 9.87
C ALA A 244 -11.87 -13.87 8.84
N LEU A 245 -11.80 -14.39 7.63
CA LEU A 245 -11.09 -13.77 6.51
C LEU A 245 -11.67 -12.40 6.18
N GLU A 246 -12.99 -12.31 6.05
CA GLU A 246 -13.70 -11.05 5.82
C GLU A 246 -13.38 -10.02 6.92
N ARG A 247 -13.39 -10.46 8.20
CA ARG A 247 -13.02 -9.58 9.33
C ARG A 247 -11.55 -9.16 9.30
N ALA A 248 -10.63 -10.08 9.05
CA ALA A 248 -9.21 -9.75 9.00
C ALA A 248 -8.86 -8.85 7.81
N ALA A 249 -9.42 -9.10 6.64
CA ALA A 249 -9.31 -8.21 5.49
C ALA A 249 -9.89 -6.82 5.81
N GLY A 250 -11.04 -6.77 6.50
CA GLY A 250 -11.64 -5.53 7.00
C GLY A 250 -10.77 -4.81 8.03
N GLN A 251 -10.09 -5.52 8.92
CA GLN A 251 -9.17 -4.91 9.90
C GLN A 251 -7.93 -4.34 9.22
N VAL A 252 -7.37 -5.03 8.25
CA VAL A 252 -6.23 -4.52 7.46
C VAL A 252 -6.67 -3.31 6.62
N ALA A 253 -7.89 -3.33 6.06
CA ALA A 253 -8.48 -2.18 5.40
C ALA A 253 -8.73 -1.01 6.37
N ALA A 254 -9.20 -1.30 7.60
CA ALA A 254 -9.42 -0.28 8.63
C ALA A 254 -8.12 0.40 9.13
N LEU A 255 -6.97 -0.25 8.97
CA LEU A 255 -5.66 0.39 9.15
C LEU A 255 -5.31 1.32 7.99
N ASN A 256 -6.22 1.57 7.08
CA ASN A 256 -6.04 2.37 5.86
C ASN A 256 -4.93 1.84 4.94
N MET A 257 -4.64 0.57 4.99
CA MET A 257 -3.57 -0.04 4.20
C MET A 257 -4.08 -0.86 3.02
N LEU A 258 -5.37 -1.24 3.06
CA LEU A 258 -6.08 -1.95 2.00
C LEU A 258 -7.43 -1.28 1.68
N GLY A 259 -7.61 -0.01 2.05
CA GLY A 259 -8.85 0.73 1.84
C GLY A 259 -9.13 1.02 0.38
N VAL A 260 -10.39 1.30 0.08
CA VAL A 260 -10.81 1.79 -1.25
C VAL A 260 -10.04 3.07 -1.54
N ALA A 261 -9.04 2.99 -2.40
CA ALA A 261 -8.27 4.14 -2.87
C ALA A 261 -8.79 4.53 -4.25
N ALA A 262 -9.02 5.82 -4.45
CA ALA A 262 -9.31 6.40 -5.74
C ALA A 262 -8.19 7.37 -6.10
N SER A 263 -8.14 7.83 -7.33
CA SER A 263 -7.15 8.83 -7.74
C SER A 263 -7.58 9.46 -9.06
N ASN A 264 -7.08 10.67 -9.30
CA ASN A 264 -7.11 11.26 -10.63
C ASN A 264 -5.69 11.64 -11.04
N ASN A 265 -5.35 11.48 -12.28
CA ASN A 265 -4.21 12.13 -12.88
C ASN A 265 -4.56 12.63 -14.29
N TRP A 266 -3.92 13.70 -14.71
CA TRP A 266 -4.03 14.19 -16.07
C TRP A 266 -2.81 15.01 -16.47
N ALA A 267 -2.55 15.04 -17.75
CA ALA A 267 -1.59 15.93 -18.38
C ALA A 267 -2.26 16.67 -19.55
N ILE A 268 -1.97 17.95 -19.67
CA ILE A 268 -2.50 18.83 -20.71
C ILE A 268 -1.33 19.30 -21.57
N ALA A 269 -1.39 19.07 -22.87
CA ALA A 269 -0.34 19.46 -23.81
C ALA A 269 -0.20 20.99 -23.91
N GLY A 270 0.99 21.46 -24.26
CA GLY A 270 1.29 22.89 -24.39
C GLY A 270 0.37 23.65 -25.36
N SER A 271 -0.13 22.98 -26.39
CA SER A 271 -1.14 23.54 -27.33
C SER A 271 -2.45 23.93 -26.63
N HIS A 272 -2.79 23.29 -25.51
CA HIS A 272 -4.00 23.51 -24.70
C HIS A 272 -3.72 24.29 -23.41
N THR A 273 -2.53 24.87 -23.27
CA THR A 273 -2.19 25.71 -22.12
C THR A 273 -1.97 27.17 -22.55
N ARG A 274 -2.20 28.11 -21.62
CA ARG A 274 -1.96 29.55 -21.83
C ARG A 274 -0.47 29.87 -21.94
N GLY A 275 0.35 29.12 -21.22
CA GLY A 275 1.81 29.29 -21.19
C GLY A 275 2.57 28.53 -22.29
N GLY A 276 1.87 27.78 -23.15
CA GLY A 276 2.49 26.98 -24.22
C GLY A 276 3.37 25.82 -23.72
N LYS A 277 3.28 25.46 -22.45
CA LYS A 277 4.02 24.36 -21.82
C LYS A 277 3.03 23.37 -21.21
N PRO A 278 3.31 22.06 -21.27
CA PRO A 278 2.46 21.07 -20.63
C PRO A 278 2.27 21.30 -19.12
N ILE A 279 1.10 20.90 -18.63
CA ILE A 279 0.74 20.91 -17.21
C ILE A 279 0.36 19.48 -16.83
N LEU A 280 0.92 18.98 -15.71
CA LEU A 280 0.54 17.71 -15.09
C LEU A 280 -0.10 17.97 -13.74
N ALA A 281 -1.19 17.28 -13.45
CA ALA A 281 -1.79 17.23 -12.14
C ALA A 281 -1.99 15.77 -11.70
N ASN A 282 -1.82 15.53 -10.40
CA ASN A 282 -2.07 14.23 -9.80
C ASN A 282 -2.75 14.43 -8.45
N ASP A 283 -3.85 13.74 -8.27
CA ASP A 283 -4.74 13.85 -7.13
C ASP A 283 -5.03 12.45 -6.60
N THR A 284 -4.25 12.03 -5.61
CA THR A 284 -4.33 10.69 -5.03
C THR A 284 -5.27 10.69 -3.82
N HIS A 285 -6.38 9.98 -3.92
CA HIS A 285 -7.40 9.89 -2.88
C HIS A 285 -7.14 8.67 -2.01
N LEU A 286 -6.27 8.82 -1.02
CA LEU A 286 -6.06 7.82 0.02
C LEU A 286 -6.93 8.17 1.24
N PRO A 287 -7.26 7.19 2.09
CA PRO A 287 -8.01 7.45 3.32
C PRO A 287 -7.35 8.54 4.17
N LEU A 288 -8.16 9.41 4.74
CA LEU A 288 -7.67 10.47 5.62
C LEU A 288 -7.12 9.86 6.91
N SER A 289 -5.89 10.18 7.22
CA SER A 289 -5.20 9.72 8.43
C SER A 289 -4.27 10.80 8.99
N MET A 290 -3.98 10.68 10.28
CA MET A 290 -3.00 11.54 10.95
C MET A 290 -1.94 10.66 11.63
N PRO A 291 -0.70 10.70 11.14
CA PRO A 291 -0.21 11.44 9.98
C PRO A 291 -0.71 10.85 8.66
N SER A 292 -0.77 11.67 7.60
CA SER A 292 -1.13 11.18 6.26
C SER A 292 -0.03 10.28 5.69
N TYR A 293 -0.37 9.48 4.67
CA TYR A 293 0.63 8.66 3.97
C TYR A 293 1.70 9.49 3.29
N TRP A 294 1.31 10.62 2.71
CA TRP A 294 2.20 11.48 1.96
C TRP A 294 3.05 12.36 2.86
N ASN A 295 4.33 12.39 2.58
CA ASN A 295 5.30 13.33 3.15
C ASN A 295 5.92 14.14 2.02
N PHE A 296 5.58 15.41 1.91
CA PHE A 296 6.16 16.29 0.89
C PHE A 296 7.63 16.53 1.17
N VAL A 297 8.44 16.53 0.12
CA VAL A 297 9.88 16.79 0.21
C VAL A 297 10.38 17.47 -1.05
N GLN A 298 11.35 18.35 -0.89
CA GLN A 298 12.18 18.84 -1.97
C GLN A 298 13.64 18.47 -1.71
N ILE A 299 14.30 17.91 -2.70
CA ILE A 299 15.72 17.48 -2.64
C ILE A 299 16.49 18.23 -3.70
N ARG A 300 17.66 18.77 -3.33
CA ARG A 300 18.64 19.38 -4.22
C ARG A 300 20.03 18.83 -3.90
N ALA A 301 20.61 18.14 -4.86
CA ALA A 301 21.98 17.65 -4.81
C ALA A 301 22.63 17.80 -6.19
N PRO A 302 23.96 17.77 -6.33
CA PRO A 302 24.60 17.79 -7.64
C PRO A 302 24.03 16.72 -8.58
N LYS A 303 23.61 17.15 -9.78
CA LYS A 303 23.02 16.29 -10.83
C LYS A 303 21.72 15.54 -10.40
N PHE A 304 21.09 15.97 -9.31
CA PHE A 304 19.80 15.42 -8.87
C PHE A 304 18.97 16.49 -8.16
N GLN A 305 17.77 16.66 -8.62
CA GLN A 305 16.74 17.41 -7.91
C GLN A 305 15.40 16.71 -8.07
N ALA A 306 14.58 16.76 -7.05
CA ALA A 306 13.20 16.29 -7.09
C ALA A 306 12.37 17.02 -6.04
N ALA A 307 11.12 17.30 -6.37
CA ALA A 307 10.13 17.84 -5.44
C ALA A 307 8.82 17.09 -5.64
N GLY A 308 8.15 16.72 -4.56
CA GLY A 308 6.88 16.01 -4.62
C GLY A 308 6.57 15.26 -3.34
N VAL A 309 5.78 14.21 -3.48
CA VAL A 309 5.39 13.35 -2.37
C VAL A 309 6.32 12.16 -2.22
N SER A 310 6.72 11.90 -0.99
CA SER A 310 7.44 10.70 -0.57
C SER A 310 6.58 9.91 0.42
N ILE A 311 7.03 8.71 0.74
CA ILE A 311 6.42 7.84 1.77
C ILE A 311 7.49 7.57 2.82
N ALA A 312 7.16 7.82 4.08
CA ALA A 312 8.08 7.59 5.17
C ALA A 312 8.48 6.09 5.23
N GLY A 313 9.78 5.84 5.14
CA GLY A 313 10.33 4.49 5.01
C GLY A 313 10.85 4.15 3.62
N VAL A 314 10.46 4.88 2.55
CA VAL A 314 10.88 4.62 1.16
C VAL A 314 11.76 5.78 0.66
N PRO A 315 12.99 5.52 0.16
CA PRO A 315 13.92 6.56 -0.28
C PRO A 315 13.62 7.06 -1.71
N ALA A 316 12.39 7.53 -1.97
CA ALA A 316 11.97 7.99 -3.28
C ALA A 316 10.98 9.15 -3.21
N VAL A 317 10.99 10.01 -4.24
CA VAL A 317 9.86 10.88 -4.57
C VAL A 317 8.95 10.08 -5.50
N VAL A 318 7.78 9.71 -5.00
CA VAL A 318 6.86 8.74 -5.64
C VAL A 318 6.09 9.39 -6.78
N ALA A 319 5.57 10.60 -6.56
CA ALA A 319 5.01 11.46 -7.60
C ALA A 319 5.60 12.87 -7.43
N GLY A 320 5.96 13.50 -8.53
CA GLY A 320 6.63 14.79 -8.42
C GLY A 320 7.23 15.33 -9.72
N PHE A 321 8.27 16.13 -9.56
CA PHE A 321 8.91 16.86 -10.63
C PHE A 321 10.41 17.00 -10.35
N ASN A 322 11.26 16.80 -11.36
CA ASN A 322 12.72 16.87 -11.22
C ASN A 322 13.37 18.08 -11.94
N GLY A 323 12.57 19.04 -12.38
CA GLY A 323 13.04 20.20 -13.14
C GLY A 323 12.99 20.03 -14.66
N LYS A 324 12.76 18.80 -15.13
CA LYS A 324 12.64 18.46 -16.56
C LYS A 324 11.34 17.71 -16.84
N LEU A 325 11.07 16.69 -16.05
CA LEU A 325 9.94 15.79 -16.16
C LEU A 325 9.09 15.88 -14.89
N GLY A 326 7.76 15.96 -15.06
CA GLY A 326 6.77 15.68 -14.05
C GLY A 326 6.22 14.27 -14.22
N TRP A 327 5.92 13.58 -13.10
CA TRP A 327 5.27 12.27 -13.11
C TRP A 327 4.24 12.18 -12.01
N GLY A 328 3.15 11.49 -12.32
CA GLY A 328 2.06 11.20 -11.41
C GLY A 328 1.50 9.81 -11.65
N MET A 329 0.68 9.32 -10.73
CA MET A 329 0.14 7.98 -10.81
C MET A 329 -1.28 7.87 -10.27
N THR A 330 -2.02 6.91 -10.83
CA THR A 330 -3.26 6.39 -10.25
C THR A 330 -3.20 4.88 -10.21
N MET A 331 -4.04 4.26 -9.38
CA MET A 331 -4.24 2.81 -9.44
C MET A 331 -4.89 2.45 -10.77
N VAL A 332 -4.36 1.41 -11.43
CA VAL A 332 -4.99 0.79 -12.59
C VAL A 332 -6.09 -0.19 -12.17
N MET A 333 -6.26 -0.44 -10.89
CA MET A 333 -7.14 -1.47 -10.34
C MET A 333 -6.74 -2.87 -10.82
N GLY A 334 -5.41 -3.12 -10.89
CA GLY A 334 -4.84 -4.29 -11.56
C GLY A 334 -5.28 -5.61 -10.96
N ASP A 335 -5.72 -6.54 -11.82
CA ASP A 335 -6.07 -7.91 -11.48
C ASP A 335 -4.80 -8.78 -11.50
N ASN A 336 -4.07 -8.77 -10.39
CA ASN A 336 -2.76 -9.39 -10.23
C ASN A 336 -2.66 -10.32 -9.01
N GLN A 337 -3.81 -10.74 -8.50
CA GLN A 337 -3.97 -11.71 -7.42
C GLN A 337 -5.15 -12.60 -7.77
N ASP A 338 -5.03 -13.90 -7.49
CA ASP A 338 -6.13 -14.87 -7.66
C ASP A 338 -6.27 -15.74 -6.41
N LEU A 339 -7.49 -16.07 -6.08
CA LEU A 339 -7.82 -17.07 -5.09
C LEU A 339 -8.07 -18.42 -5.74
N PHE A 340 -7.43 -19.45 -5.22
CA PHE A 340 -7.65 -20.83 -5.64
C PHE A 340 -8.30 -21.64 -4.52
N LEU A 341 -9.39 -22.32 -4.85
CA LEU A 341 -9.99 -23.32 -3.98
C LEU A 341 -9.21 -24.62 -4.12
N GLU A 342 -8.60 -25.05 -3.03
CA GLU A 342 -7.85 -26.30 -2.96
C GLU A 342 -8.63 -27.37 -2.22
N ARG A 343 -8.79 -28.55 -2.78
CA ARG A 343 -9.27 -29.70 -2.02
C ARG A 343 -8.19 -30.13 -1.05
N ILE A 344 -8.48 -30.11 0.24
CA ILE A 344 -7.52 -30.46 1.29
C ILE A 344 -8.03 -31.60 2.15
N ARG A 345 -7.10 -32.43 2.64
CA ARG A 345 -7.38 -33.46 3.65
C ARG A 345 -6.19 -33.68 4.57
N ARG A 346 -6.44 -34.23 5.75
CA ARG A 346 -5.36 -34.66 6.62
C ARG A 346 -5.05 -36.14 6.42
N GLU A 347 -3.75 -36.43 6.33
CA GLU A 347 -3.19 -37.77 6.41
C GLU A 347 -2.18 -37.81 7.56
N GLY A 348 -2.61 -38.36 8.70
CA GLY A 348 -1.83 -38.26 9.94
C GLY A 348 -1.60 -36.81 10.34
N SER A 349 -0.34 -36.41 10.52
CA SER A 349 0.05 -35.03 10.85
C SER A 349 0.13 -34.11 9.64
N ARG A 350 0.17 -34.63 8.42
CA ARG A 350 0.37 -33.85 7.19
C ARG A 350 -0.94 -33.32 6.64
N LEU A 351 -0.91 -32.09 6.14
CA LEU A 351 -1.97 -31.54 5.31
C LEU A 351 -1.64 -31.86 3.86
N MET A 352 -2.58 -32.51 3.16
CA MET A 352 -2.46 -32.83 1.74
C MET A 352 -3.42 -31.95 0.94
N TYR A 353 -3.04 -31.61 -0.29
CA TYR A 353 -3.92 -30.96 -1.27
C TYR A 353 -3.94 -31.73 -2.58
N GLN A 354 -5.05 -31.63 -3.32
CA GLN A 354 -5.21 -32.33 -4.59
C GLN A 354 -4.66 -31.47 -5.74
N ALA A 355 -3.81 -32.07 -6.59
CA ALA A 355 -3.29 -31.44 -7.81
C ALA A 355 -3.18 -32.51 -8.91
N ASP A 356 -3.82 -32.25 -10.05
CA ASP A 356 -3.76 -33.11 -11.25
C ASP A 356 -4.04 -34.58 -10.94
N GLY A 357 -5.09 -34.84 -10.17
CA GLY A 357 -5.52 -36.17 -9.75
C GLY A 357 -4.69 -36.81 -8.63
N LYS A 358 -3.64 -36.16 -8.13
CA LYS A 358 -2.75 -36.66 -7.07
C LYS A 358 -2.93 -35.88 -5.79
N TRP A 359 -2.65 -36.53 -4.66
CA TRP A 359 -2.55 -35.87 -3.36
C TRP A 359 -1.09 -35.53 -3.04
N LEU A 360 -0.79 -34.27 -2.89
CA LEU A 360 0.53 -33.75 -2.57
C LEU A 360 0.54 -33.15 -1.15
N ALA A 361 1.67 -33.27 -0.46
CA ALA A 361 1.82 -32.63 0.84
C ALA A 361 1.93 -31.10 0.68
N ALA A 362 1.16 -30.35 1.45
CA ALA A 362 1.33 -28.92 1.56
C ALA A 362 2.68 -28.59 2.22
N ARG A 363 3.35 -27.56 1.75
CA ARG A 363 4.57 -27.05 2.39
C ARG A 363 4.19 -26.40 3.72
N GLU A 364 4.94 -26.70 4.77
CA GLU A 364 4.74 -26.13 6.09
C GLU A 364 5.75 -25.01 6.34
N ARG A 365 5.25 -23.83 6.74
CA ARG A 365 6.05 -22.72 7.22
C ARG A 365 5.72 -22.47 8.66
N HIS A 366 6.69 -22.69 9.55
CA HIS A 366 6.54 -22.53 10.98
C HIS A 366 6.78 -21.08 11.38
N GLU A 367 5.81 -20.45 12.00
CA GLU A 367 5.85 -19.06 12.44
C GLU A 367 5.72 -18.95 13.94
N THR A 368 6.42 -17.99 14.53
CA THR A 368 6.30 -17.65 15.96
C THR A 368 5.82 -16.20 16.07
N PHE A 369 4.70 -16.02 16.75
CA PHE A 369 4.12 -14.71 17.04
C PHE A 369 4.47 -14.29 18.45
N PHE A 370 5.20 -13.19 18.58
CA PHE A 370 5.46 -12.54 19.86
C PHE A 370 4.35 -11.54 20.12
N ILE A 371 3.79 -11.58 21.33
CA ILE A 371 2.60 -10.80 21.69
C ILE A 371 2.89 -10.05 22.98
N LYS A 372 2.73 -8.72 22.99
CA LYS A 372 2.91 -7.90 24.18
C LYS A 372 2.05 -8.42 25.34
N GLY A 373 2.70 -8.72 26.46
CA GLY A 373 2.02 -9.19 27.66
C GLY A 373 1.54 -10.65 27.63
N GLN A 374 1.91 -11.43 26.60
CA GLN A 374 1.50 -12.82 26.44
C GLN A 374 2.70 -13.74 26.15
N ARG A 375 2.49 -15.05 26.26
CA ARG A 375 3.46 -16.04 25.79
C ARG A 375 3.45 -16.09 24.25
N PRO A 376 4.60 -16.33 23.61
CA PRO A 376 4.66 -16.52 22.18
C PRO A 376 3.77 -17.68 21.71
N VAL A 377 3.14 -17.51 20.54
CA VAL A 377 2.32 -18.55 19.90
C VAL A 377 3.05 -19.08 18.68
N ARG A 378 3.08 -20.42 18.52
CA ARG A 378 3.64 -21.08 17.34
C ARG A 378 2.51 -21.61 16.49
N GLU A 379 2.53 -21.29 15.20
CA GLU A 379 1.54 -21.70 14.22
C GLU A 379 2.21 -22.20 12.95
N ILE A 380 1.46 -22.98 12.16
CA ILE A 380 1.91 -23.51 10.87
C ILE A 380 1.05 -22.83 9.78
N ILE A 381 1.72 -22.23 8.82
CA ILE A 381 1.12 -21.73 7.59
C ILE A 381 1.37 -22.78 6.52
N TYR A 382 0.31 -23.25 5.89
CA TYR A 382 0.38 -24.25 4.82
C TYR A 382 0.38 -23.57 3.46
N GLU A 383 1.15 -24.09 2.54
CA GLU A 383 1.28 -23.54 1.19
C GLU A 383 1.11 -24.65 0.15
N THR A 384 0.34 -24.35 -0.89
CA THR A 384 0.13 -25.20 -2.08
C THR A 384 0.96 -24.67 -3.24
N ARG A 385 0.81 -25.25 -4.43
CA ARG A 385 1.41 -24.73 -5.66
C ARG A 385 0.90 -23.33 -6.04
N HIS A 386 -0.29 -22.94 -5.56
CA HIS A 386 -0.89 -21.63 -5.81
C HIS A 386 -0.53 -20.59 -4.74
N GLY A 387 0.15 -21.01 -3.66
CA GLY A 387 0.58 -20.11 -2.61
C GLY A 387 0.06 -20.48 -1.22
N PRO A 388 0.11 -19.53 -0.27
CA PRO A 388 -0.28 -19.78 1.10
C PRO A 388 -1.80 -19.94 1.24
N LEU A 389 -2.21 -20.90 2.09
CA LEU A 389 -3.60 -21.07 2.48
C LEU A 389 -4.01 -20.00 3.50
N LEU A 390 -4.89 -19.11 3.10
CA LEU A 390 -5.42 -18.05 3.96
C LEU A 390 -6.16 -18.57 5.18
N ASN A 391 -6.70 -19.79 5.12
CA ASN A 391 -7.33 -20.47 6.25
C ASN A 391 -6.43 -20.55 7.49
N SER A 392 -5.11 -20.63 7.32
CA SER A 392 -4.16 -20.67 8.46
C SER A 392 -4.25 -19.40 9.31
N ALA A 393 -4.50 -18.26 8.68
CA ALA A 393 -4.63 -16.98 9.36
C ALA A 393 -6.01 -16.80 10.02
N LEU A 394 -7.08 -17.38 9.45
CA LEU A 394 -8.42 -16.81 9.46
C LEU A 394 -9.49 -17.74 10.03
N GLY A 395 -9.10 -18.95 10.43
CA GLY A 395 -10.04 -19.90 11.02
C GLY A 395 -10.63 -19.39 12.35
N GLU A 396 -11.90 -19.73 12.60
CA GLU A 396 -12.52 -19.48 13.90
C GLU A 396 -11.75 -20.21 15.00
N ARG A 397 -11.29 -19.46 15.97
CA ARG A 397 -10.57 -19.96 17.15
C ARG A 397 -11.43 -19.79 18.39
N LYS A 398 -11.49 -20.82 19.21
CA LYS A 398 -12.16 -20.73 20.53
C LYS A 398 -11.48 -19.67 21.41
N HIS A 399 -10.20 -19.45 21.21
CA HIS A 399 -9.42 -18.43 21.92
C HIS A 399 -8.42 -17.75 20.95
N PRO A 400 -8.25 -16.42 20.96
CA PRO A 400 -7.42 -15.69 19.99
C PRO A 400 -5.98 -16.19 19.87
N ILE A 401 -5.39 -16.68 20.94
CA ILE A 401 -4.00 -17.19 20.97
C ILE A 401 -3.89 -18.69 20.69
N GLN A 402 -4.98 -19.40 20.39
CA GLN A 402 -4.94 -20.83 20.12
C GLN A 402 -4.56 -21.07 18.65
N PRO A 403 -3.56 -21.94 18.35
CA PRO A 403 -3.26 -22.36 16.98
C PRO A 403 -4.46 -23.03 16.31
N LEU A 404 -4.67 -22.76 15.03
CA LEU A 404 -5.71 -23.42 14.24
C LEU A 404 -5.15 -24.69 13.58
N GLN A 405 -5.90 -25.77 13.68
CA GLN A 405 -5.64 -26.99 12.88
C GLN A 405 -6.64 -27.07 11.73
N LEU A 406 -6.13 -27.07 10.50
CA LEU A 406 -6.97 -27.25 9.32
C LEU A 406 -7.39 -28.71 9.21
N GLY A 407 -8.68 -28.94 9.02
CA GLY A 407 -9.28 -30.25 8.74
C GLY A 407 -9.32 -30.58 7.24
N SER A 408 -10.21 -31.53 6.89
CA SER A 408 -10.54 -31.82 5.48
C SER A 408 -11.61 -30.85 4.97
N GLY A 409 -11.61 -30.58 3.66
CA GLY A 409 -12.56 -29.67 3.02
C GLY A 409 -11.89 -28.85 1.92
N TYR A 410 -12.12 -27.55 1.92
CA TYR A 410 -11.47 -26.63 1.00
C TYR A 410 -10.50 -25.69 1.72
N GLY A 411 -9.30 -25.55 1.13
CA GLY A 411 -8.37 -24.45 1.42
C GLY A 411 -8.57 -23.30 0.43
N LEU A 412 -8.21 -22.10 0.84
CA LEU A 412 -8.24 -20.92 -0.02
C LEU A 412 -6.81 -20.40 -0.17
N ALA A 413 -6.17 -20.71 -1.30
CA ALA A 413 -4.79 -20.31 -1.59
C ALA A 413 -4.75 -18.95 -2.29
N LEU A 414 -3.81 -18.10 -1.91
CA LEU A 414 -3.57 -16.80 -2.54
C LEU A 414 -2.38 -16.89 -3.49
N LYS A 415 -2.61 -16.67 -4.78
CA LYS A 415 -1.57 -16.47 -5.78
C LYS A 415 -1.46 -14.97 -6.10
N THR A 416 -0.24 -14.44 -6.09
CA THR A 416 0.01 -13.01 -6.32
C THR A 416 1.28 -12.80 -7.15
N THR A 417 1.24 -11.80 -8.03
CA THR A 417 2.41 -11.36 -8.81
C THR A 417 3.49 -10.72 -7.94
N GLN A 418 3.19 -10.35 -6.70
CA GLN A 418 4.17 -9.75 -5.78
C GLN A 418 5.26 -10.73 -5.30
N LEU A 419 5.05 -12.04 -5.46
CA LEU A 419 6.08 -13.05 -5.18
C LEU A 419 7.03 -13.27 -6.36
N GLU A 420 6.93 -12.47 -7.41
CA GLU A 420 7.80 -12.50 -8.56
C GLU A 420 8.84 -11.39 -8.49
N ALA A 421 10.11 -11.75 -8.72
CA ALA A 421 11.19 -10.78 -8.72
C ALA A 421 11.17 -9.89 -9.96
N ASP A 422 11.52 -8.61 -9.82
CA ASP A 422 11.62 -7.67 -10.94
C ASP A 422 12.59 -6.52 -10.67
N LYS A 423 12.62 -5.54 -11.57
CA LYS A 423 13.48 -4.35 -11.51
C LYS A 423 12.73 -3.08 -11.10
N SER A 424 11.56 -3.19 -10.45
CA SER A 424 10.73 -2.04 -10.10
C SER A 424 11.48 -0.98 -9.28
N LEU A 425 12.31 -1.39 -8.33
CA LEU A 425 13.05 -0.45 -7.49
C LEU A 425 14.05 0.39 -8.29
N ASP A 426 14.81 -0.24 -9.21
CA ASP A 426 15.70 0.47 -10.14
C ASP A 426 14.88 1.37 -11.10
N ALA A 427 13.75 0.89 -11.57
CA ALA A 427 12.88 1.59 -12.51
C ALA A 427 12.29 2.89 -11.91
N PHE A 428 11.78 2.87 -10.70
CA PHE A 428 11.32 4.09 -10.01
C PHE A 428 12.44 5.10 -9.77
N PHE A 429 13.63 4.62 -9.47
CA PHE A 429 14.78 5.50 -9.34
C PHE A 429 15.16 6.13 -10.68
N ASP A 430 15.23 5.33 -11.75
CA ASP A 430 15.55 5.84 -13.08
C ASP A 430 14.48 6.82 -13.58
N LEU A 431 13.20 6.58 -13.31
CA LEU A 431 12.11 7.52 -13.56
C LEU A 431 12.37 8.88 -12.89
N SER A 432 12.80 8.89 -11.62
CA SER A 432 13.09 10.14 -10.90
C SER A 432 14.20 10.97 -11.55
N ARG A 433 14.98 10.39 -12.46
CA ARG A 433 16.09 11.02 -13.20
C ARG A 433 15.79 11.23 -14.67
N ALA A 434 14.70 10.67 -15.18
CA ALA A 434 14.30 10.82 -16.57
C ALA A 434 14.09 12.30 -16.91
N GLN A 435 14.46 12.69 -18.14
CA GLN A 435 14.44 14.07 -18.59
C GLN A 435 13.38 14.32 -19.68
N SER A 436 12.79 13.24 -20.20
CA SER A 436 11.75 13.27 -21.24
C SER A 436 10.69 12.20 -20.98
N VAL A 437 9.56 12.32 -21.66
CA VAL A 437 8.50 11.32 -21.68
C VAL A 437 9.02 9.98 -22.19
N ASP A 438 9.87 9.97 -23.23
CA ASP A 438 10.46 8.72 -23.78
C ASP A 438 11.34 8.00 -22.75
N GLU A 439 12.18 8.76 -22.00
CA GLU A 439 12.98 8.19 -20.92
C GLU A 439 12.09 7.66 -19.78
N ALA A 440 10.95 8.34 -19.52
CA ALA A 440 9.98 7.86 -18.54
C ALA A 440 9.34 6.54 -18.97
N PHE A 441 8.93 6.39 -20.22
CA PHE A 441 8.43 5.12 -20.76
C PHE A 441 9.46 4.00 -20.65
N ALA A 442 10.70 4.26 -21.03
CA ALA A 442 11.79 3.28 -20.91
C ALA A 442 12.05 2.85 -19.45
N ALA A 443 11.90 3.77 -18.50
CA ALA A 443 12.04 3.45 -17.09
C ALA A 443 10.85 2.63 -16.59
N THR A 444 9.62 3.11 -16.81
CA THR A 444 8.40 2.54 -16.24
C THR A 444 7.98 1.21 -16.86
N GLY A 445 8.36 0.93 -18.10
CA GLY A 445 8.15 -0.38 -18.74
C GLY A 445 8.82 -1.55 -17.99
N ARG A 446 9.72 -1.28 -17.04
CA ARG A 446 10.38 -2.29 -16.18
C ARG A 446 9.71 -2.48 -14.83
N ILE A 447 8.63 -1.75 -14.54
CA ILE A 447 7.88 -1.85 -13.29
C ILE A 447 6.90 -3.02 -13.40
N GLY A 448 7.17 -4.10 -12.69
CA GLY A 448 6.30 -5.28 -12.62
C GLY A 448 5.50 -5.37 -11.32
N THR A 449 6.08 -4.94 -10.18
CA THR A 449 5.45 -5.07 -8.87
C THR A 449 4.25 -4.13 -8.69
N SER A 450 4.27 -2.93 -9.29
CA SER A 450 3.24 -1.89 -9.09
C SER A 450 2.35 -1.75 -10.32
N ALA A 451 1.06 -2.09 -10.18
CA ALA A 451 0.06 -1.92 -11.22
C ALA A 451 -0.54 -0.50 -11.17
N LEU A 452 -0.03 0.39 -12.00
CA LEU A 452 -0.33 1.82 -11.99
C LEU A 452 -0.63 2.37 -13.38
N ASN A 453 -1.45 3.41 -13.44
CA ASN A 453 -1.49 4.35 -14.54
C ASN A 453 -0.48 5.46 -14.27
N MET A 454 0.61 5.50 -15.00
CA MET A 454 1.63 6.54 -14.90
C MET A 454 1.39 7.62 -15.93
N VAL A 455 1.35 8.89 -15.52
CA VAL A 455 1.22 10.04 -16.40
C VAL A 455 2.47 10.90 -16.30
N PHE A 456 2.94 11.38 -17.43
CA PHE A 456 4.17 12.14 -17.59
C PHE A 456 3.95 13.44 -18.34
N ALA A 457 4.75 14.45 -18.02
CA ALA A 457 4.86 15.66 -18.80
C ALA A 457 6.28 16.22 -18.75
N ASP A 458 6.87 16.47 -19.90
CA ASP A 458 8.11 17.23 -20.01
C ASP A 458 7.83 18.63 -20.58
N ARG A 459 8.79 19.30 -21.18
CA ARG A 459 8.60 20.64 -21.74
C ARG A 459 7.84 20.68 -23.06
N GLN A 460 7.69 19.54 -23.75
CA GLN A 460 7.15 19.45 -25.10
C GLN A 460 6.01 18.44 -25.18
N SER A 461 6.16 17.30 -24.50
CA SER A 461 5.31 16.12 -24.65
C SER A 461 4.57 15.79 -23.37
N ILE A 462 3.45 15.09 -23.52
CA ILE A 462 2.71 14.41 -22.46
C ILE A 462 2.63 12.92 -22.79
N GLY A 463 2.63 12.07 -21.76
CA GLY A 463 2.57 10.63 -21.93
C GLY A 463 1.79 9.93 -20.82
N TRP A 464 1.26 8.77 -21.13
CA TRP A 464 0.61 7.86 -20.20
C TRP A 464 0.97 6.43 -20.53
N GLN A 465 1.21 5.61 -19.49
CA GLN A 465 1.50 4.19 -19.62
C GLN A 465 0.96 3.40 -18.43
N VAL A 466 0.47 2.19 -18.68
CA VAL A 466 0.17 1.19 -17.66
C VAL A 466 1.45 0.46 -17.27
N THR A 467 1.65 0.27 -15.98
CA THR A 467 2.73 -0.57 -15.42
C THR A 467 2.13 -1.74 -14.66
N GLY A 468 2.96 -2.69 -14.28
CA GLY A 468 2.56 -3.85 -13.49
C GLY A 468 2.79 -5.16 -14.22
N ARG A 469 2.49 -6.25 -13.53
CA ARG A 469 2.54 -7.59 -14.06
C ARG A 469 1.14 -8.19 -14.01
N PHE A 470 0.65 -8.67 -15.13
CA PHE A 470 -0.69 -9.24 -15.28
C PHE A 470 -0.58 -10.71 -15.67
N PRO A 471 -1.26 -11.62 -14.98
CA PRO A 471 -1.15 -13.06 -15.28
C PRO A 471 -1.86 -13.44 -16.58
N ASN A 472 -1.25 -14.35 -17.34
CA ASN A 472 -1.91 -15.07 -18.40
C ASN A 472 -2.58 -16.31 -17.78
N ARG A 473 -3.89 -16.28 -17.60
CA ARG A 473 -4.68 -17.41 -17.10
C ARG A 473 -4.96 -18.36 -18.23
N ARG A 474 -4.84 -19.67 -18.00
CA ARG A 474 -5.17 -20.69 -19.01
C ARG A 474 -6.64 -20.62 -19.40
N GLU A 475 -7.50 -20.59 -18.40
CA GLU A 475 -8.93 -20.38 -18.55
C GLU A 475 -9.43 -19.43 -17.45
N GLY A 476 -10.59 -18.82 -17.70
CA GLY A 476 -11.20 -17.86 -16.78
C GLY A 476 -10.56 -16.49 -16.79
N LEU A 477 -11.18 -15.57 -16.06
CA LEU A 477 -10.78 -14.16 -15.99
C LEU A 477 -10.24 -13.72 -14.61
N GLY A 478 -10.20 -14.63 -13.62
CA GLY A 478 -9.77 -14.29 -12.27
C GLY A 478 -10.76 -13.40 -11.50
N LEU A 479 -12.02 -13.36 -11.90
CA LEU A 479 -13.06 -12.54 -11.24
C LEU A 479 -13.66 -13.23 -10.01
N MET A 480 -13.44 -14.52 -9.91
CA MET A 480 -13.97 -15.42 -8.89
C MET A 480 -12.91 -16.42 -8.48
N PRO A 481 -12.91 -16.90 -7.23
CA PRO A 481 -12.02 -17.98 -6.83
C PRO A 481 -12.15 -19.19 -7.77
N SER A 482 -11.01 -19.71 -8.18
CA SER A 482 -10.94 -20.77 -9.19
C SER A 482 -10.59 -22.13 -8.57
N PRO A 483 -11.16 -23.26 -9.06
CA PRO A 483 -10.71 -24.59 -8.67
C PRO A 483 -9.23 -24.80 -8.94
N GLY A 484 -8.46 -25.23 -7.91
CA GLY A 484 -7.00 -25.41 -8.00
C GLY A 484 -6.53 -26.84 -8.27
N TRP A 485 -7.45 -27.83 -8.30
CA TRP A 485 -7.07 -29.26 -8.29
C TRP A 485 -6.76 -29.89 -9.65
N ASP A 486 -7.08 -29.24 -10.77
CA ASP A 486 -6.89 -29.80 -12.12
C ASP A 486 -6.02 -28.94 -13.05
N GLY A 487 -5.47 -27.84 -12.56
CA GLY A 487 -4.58 -26.96 -13.33
C GLY A 487 -5.25 -26.15 -14.45
N ARG A 488 -6.56 -26.27 -14.59
CA ARG A 488 -7.32 -25.65 -15.68
C ARG A 488 -7.23 -24.14 -15.66
N TYR A 489 -7.20 -23.55 -14.46
CA TYR A 489 -7.18 -22.09 -14.23
C TYR A 489 -5.81 -21.56 -13.84
N ASP A 490 -4.77 -22.40 -13.94
CA ASP A 490 -3.40 -21.99 -13.59
C ASP A 490 -2.93 -20.81 -14.45
N TRP A 491 -2.00 -20.05 -13.90
CA TRP A 491 -1.30 -19.03 -14.66
C TRP A 491 -0.25 -19.64 -15.57
N ASP A 492 -0.22 -19.20 -16.82
CA ASP A 492 0.75 -19.60 -17.84
C ASP A 492 1.65 -18.41 -18.19
N GLY A 493 2.43 -17.97 -17.20
CA GLY A 493 3.28 -16.80 -17.30
C GLY A 493 2.50 -15.48 -17.14
N PHE A 494 3.03 -14.44 -17.75
CA PHE A 494 2.54 -13.06 -17.63
C PHE A 494 2.42 -12.42 -19.00
N ALA A 495 1.53 -11.44 -19.10
CA ALA A 495 1.39 -10.61 -20.30
C ALA A 495 2.71 -9.88 -20.59
N ASP A 496 3.03 -9.76 -21.87
CA ASP A 496 4.18 -8.99 -22.32
C ASP A 496 3.99 -7.50 -21.98
N PRO A 497 4.91 -6.84 -21.25
CA PRO A 497 4.83 -5.42 -20.97
C PRO A 497 4.70 -4.52 -22.21
N MET A 498 5.16 -4.99 -23.37
CA MET A 498 4.98 -4.28 -24.65
C MET A 498 3.52 -4.18 -25.12
N LEU A 499 2.64 -5.01 -24.55
CA LEU A 499 1.20 -4.99 -24.81
C LEU A 499 0.43 -4.09 -23.83
N HIS A 500 1.11 -3.49 -22.85
CA HIS A 500 0.45 -2.59 -21.91
C HIS A 500 -0.08 -1.36 -22.63
N PRO A 501 -1.28 -0.87 -22.27
CA PRO A 501 -1.80 0.37 -22.83
C PRO A 501 -0.88 1.55 -22.56
N TYR A 502 -0.66 2.37 -23.59
CA TYR A 502 0.07 3.64 -23.48
C TYR A 502 -0.45 4.63 -24.53
N ASP A 503 -0.18 5.90 -24.31
CA ASP A 503 -0.46 6.96 -25.27
C ASP A 503 0.53 8.12 -25.08
N GLN A 504 0.87 8.79 -26.18
CA GLN A 504 1.78 9.93 -26.20
C GLN A 504 1.27 10.98 -27.15
N ASP A 505 1.20 12.22 -26.70
CA ASP A 505 0.81 13.39 -27.46
C ASP A 505 -0.47 13.20 -28.31
N PRO A 506 -1.59 12.73 -27.72
CA PRO A 506 -2.80 12.46 -28.47
C PRO A 506 -3.36 13.74 -29.11
N ALA A 507 -4.03 13.57 -30.23
CA ALA A 507 -4.61 14.69 -31.01
C ALA A 507 -5.59 15.55 -30.19
N GLN A 508 -6.24 14.97 -29.16
CA GLN A 508 -7.13 15.70 -28.26
C GLN A 508 -6.39 16.67 -27.33
N GLY A 509 -5.05 16.59 -27.24
CA GLY A 509 -4.20 17.51 -26.46
C GLY A 509 -4.25 17.33 -24.94
N TRP A 510 -4.77 16.22 -24.44
CA TRP A 510 -4.74 15.88 -23.02
C TRP A 510 -4.81 14.36 -22.81
N LEU A 511 -4.31 13.92 -21.67
CA LEU A 511 -4.36 12.54 -21.16
C LEU A 511 -4.85 12.56 -19.73
N GLY A 512 -5.50 11.49 -19.28
CA GLY A 512 -5.88 11.38 -17.88
C GLY A 512 -6.54 10.07 -17.52
N THR A 513 -6.50 9.71 -16.25
CA THR A 513 -7.17 8.52 -15.69
C THR A 513 -7.83 8.84 -14.35
N ALA A 514 -8.92 8.15 -14.06
CA ALA A 514 -9.71 8.28 -12.85
C ALA A 514 -10.17 6.91 -12.33
N ASN A 515 -9.32 5.88 -12.42
CA ASN A 515 -9.58 4.47 -12.06
C ASN A 515 -10.74 3.82 -12.86
N HIS A 516 -11.12 4.41 -13.97
CA HIS A 516 -12.12 3.87 -14.91
C HIS A 516 -11.48 2.84 -15.83
N ARG A 517 -12.31 2.15 -16.64
CA ARG A 517 -11.82 1.25 -17.69
C ARG A 517 -10.96 2.02 -18.70
N ILE A 518 -9.71 1.65 -18.79
CA ILE A 518 -8.69 2.30 -19.62
C ILE A 518 -8.46 1.59 -20.96
N ALA A 519 -8.95 0.36 -21.10
CA ALA A 519 -8.80 -0.44 -22.31
C ALA A 519 -10.17 -0.77 -22.92
N PRO A 520 -10.31 -0.80 -24.25
CA PRO A 520 -11.57 -1.18 -24.89
C PRO A 520 -11.93 -2.63 -24.60
N ARG A 521 -13.19 -3.00 -24.83
CA ARG A 521 -13.62 -4.40 -24.79
C ARG A 521 -12.80 -5.23 -25.78
N GLY A 522 -12.41 -6.43 -25.38
CA GLY A 522 -11.65 -7.32 -26.25
C GLY A 522 -10.20 -6.92 -26.45
N TYR A 523 -9.63 -6.12 -25.54
CA TYR A 523 -8.23 -5.68 -25.63
C TYR A 523 -7.21 -6.83 -25.67
N GLY A 524 -7.63 -8.07 -25.34
CA GLY A 524 -6.78 -9.25 -25.41
C GLY A 524 -5.92 -9.50 -24.18
N MET A 525 -5.97 -8.61 -23.18
CA MET A 525 -5.28 -8.72 -21.90
C MET A 525 -6.22 -8.33 -20.77
N GLN A 526 -6.33 -9.17 -19.76
CA GLN A 526 -7.10 -8.87 -18.56
C GLN A 526 -6.29 -7.94 -17.64
N LEU A 527 -6.67 -6.67 -17.60
CA LEU A 527 -5.99 -5.66 -16.78
C LEU A 527 -6.63 -5.53 -15.41
N SER A 528 -7.95 -5.56 -15.35
CA SER A 528 -8.73 -5.34 -14.14
C SER A 528 -10.10 -5.98 -14.23
N SER A 529 -10.61 -6.33 -13.07
CA SER A 529 -11.99 -6.80 -12.84
C SER A 529 -12.82 -5.82 -12.00
N THR A 530 -12.22 -4.73 -11.53
CA THR A 530 -12.78 -3.88 -10.48
C THR A 530 -12.67 -2.39 -10.77
N TRP A 531 -12.65 -2.01 -12.05
CA TRP A 531 -12.64 -0.59 -12.42
C TRP A 531 -13.85 0.16 -11.85
N TYR A 532 -13.61 1.40 -11.45
CA TYR A 532 -14.70 2.29 -11.07
C TYR A 532 -15.50 2.74 -12.27
N ALA A 533 -16.73 3.17 -12.00
CA ALA A 533 -17.61 3.78 -12.99
C ALA A 533 -16.97 5.06 -13.59
N PRO A 534 -17.33 5.43 -14.84
CA PRO A 534 -16.59 6.39 -15.65
C PRO A 534 -16.85 7.86 -15.30
N GLU A 535 -17.78 8.20 -14.41
CA GLU A 535 -18.29 9.57 -14.21
C GLU A 535 -17.17 10.57 -13.90
N ARG A 536 -16.20 10.19 -13.05
CA ARG A 536 -15.05 11.07 -12.74
C ARG A 536 -14.16 11.31 -13.97
N PHE A 537 -13.98 10.28 -14.79
CA PHE A 537 -13.21 10.41 -16.03
C PHE A 537 -13.97 11.25 -17.07
N GLU A 538 -15.26 11.04 -17.22
CA GLU A 538 -16.10 11.82 -18.15
C GLU A 538 -16.08 13.30 -17.76
N ARG A 539 -16.17 13.59 -16.45
CA ARG A 539 -16.03 14.96 -15.96
C ARG A 539 -14.65 15.54 -16.20
N LEU A 540 -13.59 14.76 -15.99
CA LEU A 540 -12.21 15.16 -16.31
C LEU A 540 -12.09 15.47 -17.82
N ALA A 541 -12.61 14.62 -18.69
CA ALA A 541 -12.60 14.80 -20.14
C ALA A 541 -13.32 16.08 -20.57
N GLU A 542 -14.50 16.32 -20.00
CA GLU A 542 -15.26 17.56 -20.24
C GLU A 542 -14.44 18.79 -19.86
N ARG A 543 -13.76 18.76 -18.71
CA ARG A 543 -12.99 19.92 -18.22
C ARG A 543 -11.68 20.11 -18.98
N ALA A 544 -10.92 19.04 -19.19
CA ALA A 544 -9.63 19.08 -19.88
C ALA A 544 -9.76 19.46 -21.36
N GLY A 545 -10.85 19.05 -22.01
CA GLY A 545 -11.13 19.36 -23.43
C GLY A 545 -11.59 20.79 -23.73
N ARG A 546 -11.88 21.60 -22.69
CA ARG A 546 -12.46 22.95 -22.88
C ARG A 546 -11.43 24.05 -22.69
N GLY A 547 -11.17 24.79 -23.77
CA GLY A 547 -10.39 26.03 -23.71
C GLY A 547 -8.90 25.85 -23.49
N LYS A 548 -8.25 26.88 -22.93
CA LYS A 548 -6.83 26.86 -22.55
C LYS A 548 -6.66 26.91 -21.05
N HIS A 549 -5.78 26.07 -20.55
CA HIS A 549 -5.52 25.89 -19.13
C HIS A 549 -4.29 26.65 -18.63
N ASP A 550 -4.29 26.92 -17.36
CA ASP A 550 -3.14 27.41 -16.58
C ASP A 550 -3.14 26.71 -15.20
N THR A 551 -2.18 26.99 -14.36
CA THR A 551 -2.09 26.41 -13.01
C THR A 551 -3.34 26.65 -12.18
N ARG A 552 -3.96 27.85 -12.29
CA ARG A 552 -5.16 28.19 -11.52
C ARG A 552 -6.37 27.36 -11.98
N SER A 553 -6.60 27.26 -13.29
CA SER A 553 -7.70 26.45 -13.83
C SER A 553 -7.49 24.95 -13.52
N THR A 554 -6.24 24.47 -13.54
CA THR A 554 -5.90 23.07 -13.22
C THR A 554 -6.14 22.77 -11.73
N ILE A 555 -5.78 23.68 -10.83
CA ILE A 555 -6.12 23.57 -9.41
C ILE A 555 -7.65 23.56 -9.22
N ALA A 556 -8.38 24.40 -9.93
CA ALA A 556 -9.84 24.42 -9.87
C ALA A 556 -10.48 23.09 -10.32
N MET A 557 -9.84 22.37 -11.27
CA MET A 557 -10.30 21.03 -11.68
C MET A 557 -10.15 19.99 -10.57
N GLN A 558 -9.14 20.11 -9.68
CA GLN A 558 -8.97 19.20 -8.53
C GLN A 558 -10.08 19.35 -7.48
N TYR A 559 -10.73 20.51 -7.42
CA TYR A 559 -11.85 20.80 -6.50
C TYR A 559 -13.22 20.70 -7.17
N ASP A 560 -13.28 20.27 -8.44
CA ASP A 560 -14.55 20.13 -9.16
C ASP A 560 -15.31 18.89 -8.65
N GLN A 561 -16.61 19.04 -8.34
CA GLN A 561 -17.48 18.00 -7.77
C GLN A 561 -18.58 17.59 -8.76
#